data_f48bbf73fe3d33391168c906f22d269d
#
_entry.id   f48bbf73fe3d33391168c906f22d269d
#
_cell.length_a   1.000
_cell.length_b   1.000
_cell.length_c   1.000
_cell.angle_alpha   90.00
_cell.angle_beta   90.00
_cell.angle_gamma   90.00
#
_symmetry.space_group_name_H-M   'P 1'
#
loop_
_entity.id
_entity.type
_entity.pdbx_description
1 polymer ?
#
loop_
_entity_poly.entity_id
_entity_poly.type
_entity_poly.pdbx_seq_one_letter_code
_entity_poly.pdbx_strand_id
1 'polypeptide(L)'
;MAERKPTLLLTGASRGIGHATVQRFFRGGWRVITAARTVFPDECPWSEGDSNHVEVDLGDEVAIEEAILQIRGMLPDGRLDALVNNAGLSPKADGGARLGSLATDLGLWREVFEVNFWAAVRFSRAFMPELERAGGSIVNVSSIAAVRVHPFAGAAYATSKAALTALTRELAYDGGPRGVRVNAILPGEIDTPILSPGTQMIVDQQIPMHRLGRPEEVADLIWFIASSQASYVNGAEIHLDGGQHV
;
A
#
# COMPACT_ATOMS: atom_id res chain seq x y z
N MET A 1 -10.03 32.05 7.33
CA MET A 1 -9.66 31.18 6.19
C MET A 1 -10.00 29.76 6.60
N ALA A 2 -10.67 28.97 5.74
CA ALA A 2 -10.91 27.55 6.05
C ALA A 2 -9.55 26.84 6.14
N GLU A 3 -9.38 26.01 7.19
CA GLU A 3 -8.18 25.21 7.38
C GLU A 3 -8.04 24.22 6.22
N ARG A 4 -6.84 24.11 5.65
CA ARG A 4 -6.57 23.18 4.54
C ARG A 4 -6.74 21.74 5.01
N LYS A 5 -7.58 20.97 4.33
CA LYS A 5 -7.67 19.53 4.59
C LYS A 5 -6.39 18.83 4.12
N PRO A 6 -5.77 17.98 4.93
CA PRO A 6 -4.63 17.18 4.48
C PRO A 6 -5.08 16.21 3.38
N THR A 7 -4.16 15.89 2.46
CA THR A 7 -4.44 15.08 1.27
C THR A 7 -3.68 13.76 1.31
N LEU A 8 -4.40 12.65 1.14
CA LEU A 8 -3.87 11.31 0.92
C LEU A 8 -3.91 10.97 -0.57
N LEU A 9 -2.84 10.39 -1.09
CA LEU A 9 -2.83 9.61 -2.33
C LEU A 9 -2.65 8.13 -1.98
N LEU A 10 -3.55 7.28 -2.47
CA LEU A 10 -3.53 5.84 -2.19
C LEU A 10 -3.62 5.03 -3.48
N THR A 11 -2.72 4.06 -3.66
CA THR A 11 -2.80 3.09 -4.76
C THR A 11 -3.51 1.80 -4.31
N GLY A 12 -4.32 1.18 -5.21
CA GLY A 12 -5.00 -0.08 -4.92
C GLY A 12 -6.15 0.04 -3.92
N ALA A 13 -7.04 0.99 -4.13
CA ALA A 13 -8.08 1.40 -3.19
C ALA A 13 -9.38 0.59 -3.26
N SER A 14 -9.61 -0.21 -4.30
CA SER A 14 -10.93 -0.78 -4.63
C SER A 14 -11.46 -1.84 -3.66
N ARG A 15 -10.60 -2.46 -2.84
CA ARG A 15 -10.99 -3.54 -1.91
C ARG A 15 -9.99 -3.71 -0.76
N GLY A 16 -10.37 -4.51 0.24
CA GLY A 16 -9.50 -4.94 1.34
C GLY A 16 -8.86 -3.78 2.11
N ILE A 17 -7.56 -3.85 2.35
CA ILE A 17 -6.79 -2.84 3.12
C ILE A 17 -6.93 -1.45 2.50
N GLY A 18 -6.83 -1.34 1.17
CA GLY A 18 -6.94 -0.04 0.49
C GLY A 18 -8.30 0.60 0.70
N HIS A 19 -9.39 -0.17 0.58
CA HIS A 19 -10.75 0.32 0.82
C HIS A 19 -10.94 0.80 2.28
N ALA A 20 -10.52 -0.01 3.26
CA ALA A 20 -10.56 0.37 4.67
C ALA A 20 -9.74 1.64 4.97
N THR A 21 -8.58 1.78 4.29
CA THR A 21 -7.74 2.98 4.40
C THR A 21 -8.45 4.22 3.87
N VAL A 22 -9.11 4.15 2.70
CA VAL A 22 -9.93 5.25 2.18
C VAL A 22 -10.98 5.67 3.21
N GLN A 23 -11.75 4.70 3.75
CA GLN A 23 -12.78 4.97 4.76
C GLN A 23 -12.19 5.65 6.00
N ARG A 24 -11.06 5.15 6.48
CA ARG A 24 -10.40 5.68 7.68
C ARG A 24 -9.98 7.14 7.52
N PHE A 25 -9.34 7.46 6.38
CA PHE A 25 -8.88 8.82 6.10
C PHE A 25 -10.03 9.78 5.79
N PHE A 26 -11.03 9.33 5.04
CA PHE A 26 -12.23 10.13 4.77
C PHE A 26 -12.96 10.52 6.06
N ARG A 27 -13.21 9.55 6.96
CA ARG A 27 -13.82 9.82 8.29
C ARG A 27 -12.96 10.71 9.17
N GLY A 28 -11.64 10.71 8.95
CA GLY A 28 -10.68 11.59 9.61
C GLY A 28 -10.61 13.00 9.02
N GLY A 29 -11.46 13.33 8.04
CA GLY A 29 -11.53 14.66 7.44
C GLY A 29 -10.45 14.95 6.39
N TRP A 30 -9.72 13.93 5.92
CA TRP A 30 -8.74 14.08 4.85
C TRP A 30 -9.42 14.12 3.48
N ARG A 31 -8.82 14.84 2.56
CA ARG A 31 -9.06 14.64 1.15
C ARG A 31 -8.35 13.36 0.70
N VAL A 32 -9.04 12.51 -0.05
CA VAL A 32 -8.48 11.23 -0.52
C VAL A 32 -8.47 11.21 -2.04
N ILE A 33 -7.30 11.01 -2.63
CA ILE A 33 -7.11 10.73 -4.06
C ILE A 33 -6.70 9.26 -4.17
N THR A 34 -7.34 8.53 -5.09
CA THR A 34 -7.08 7.12 -5.29
C THR A 34 -6.62 6.83 -6.71
N ALA A 35 -5.72 5.85 -6.84
CA ALA A 35 -5.21 5.38 -8.13
C ALA A 35 -5.37 3.85 -8.22
N ALA A 36 -6.26 3.37 -9.10
CA ALA A 36 -6.54 1.94 -9.29
C ALA A 36 -7.25 1.70 -10.64
N ARG A 37 -7.25 0.44 -11.10
CA ARG A 37 -7.91 0.02 -12.36
C ARG A 37 -9.44 0.07 -12.32
N THR A 38 -10.03 0.05 -11.15
CA THR A 38 -11.48 -0.10 -10.98
C THR A 38 -12.01 1.03 -10.13
N VAL A 39 -13.05 1.67 -10.60
CA VAL A 39 -13.85 2.65 -9.86
C VAL A 39 -14.49 1.99 -8.63
N PHE A 40 -14.72 2.75 -7.59
CA PHE A 40 -15.40 2.25 -6.39
C PHE A 40 -16.84 1.81 -6.67
N PRO A 41 -17.38 0.87 -5.87
CA PRO A 41 -18.83 0.63 -5.88
C PRO A 41 -19.61 1.91 -5.61
N ASP A 42 -20.76 2.08 -6.27
CA ASP A 42 -21.61 3.28 -6.17
C ASP A 42 -22.10 3.61 -4.75
N GLU A 43 -22.01 2.64 -3.84
CA GLU A 43 -22.42 2.77 -2.42
C GLU A 43 -21.35 3.37 -1.51
N CYS A 44 -20.18 3.74 -2.04
CA CYS A 44 -19.12 4.34 -1.21
C CYS A 44 -19.43 5.80 -0.91
N PRO A 45 -19.49 6.24 0.38
CA PRO A 45 -19.87 7.59 0.78
C PRO A 45 -19.01 8.72 0.19
N TRP A 46 -17.83 8.40 -0.32
CA TRP A 46 -16.91 9.35 -0.98
C TRP A 46 -17.10 9.42 -2.50
N SER A 47 -17.99 8.64 -3.10
CA SER A 47 -18.38 8.77 -4.51
C SER A 47 -19.27 9.99 -4.77
N GLU A 48 -19.90 10.55 -3.74
CA GLU A 48 -20.72 11.73 -3.85
C GLU A 48 -19.86 13.01 -3.74
N GLY A 49 -19.56 13.63 -4.87
CA GLY A 49 -19.23 15.05 -4.93
C GLY A 49 -17.85 15.47 -5.39
N ASP A 50 -16.76 14.76 -5.13
CA ASP A 50 -15.45 15.03 -5.71
C ASP A 50 -14.83 13.71 -6.13
N SER A 51 -14.97 13.31 -7.39
CA SER A 51 -14.31 12.11 -7.92
C SER A 51 -12.80 12.34 -7.93
N ASN A 52 -12.17 12.02 -6.82
CA ASN A 52 -10.72 12.00 -6.68
C ASN A 52 -10.15 10.62 -7.00
N HIS A 53 -10.75 9.92 -7.97
CA HIS A 53 -10.27 8.64 -8.48
C HIS A 53 -9.61 8.82 -9.83
N VAL A 54 -8.41 8.26 -9.97
CA VAL A 54 -7.69 8.18 -11.23
C VAL A 54 -7.61 6.71 -11.64
N GLU A 55 -8.23 6.38 -12.76
CA GLU A 55 -8.13 5.05 -13.34
C GLU A 55 -6.75 4.86 -13.94
N VAL A 56 -6.02 3.84 -13.50
CA VAL A 56 -4.66 3.54 -13.94
C VAL A 56 -4.31 2.07 -13.79
N ASP A 57 -3.72 1.47 -14.83
CA ASP A 57 -3.03 0.19 -14.69
C ASP A 57 -1.60 0.43 -14.19
N LEU A 58 -1.32 -0.04 -12.99
CA LEU A 58 0.01 0.09 -12.37
C LEU A 58 1.07 -0.85 -12.96
N GLY A 59 0.69 -1.70 -13.90
CA GLY A 59 1.60 -2.49 -14.74
C GLY A 59 2.05 -1.75 -16.01
N ASP A 60 1.44 -0.60 -16.32
CA ASP A 60 1.74 0.20 -17.51
C ASP A 60 2.44 1.50 -17.11
N GLU A 61 3.70 1.65 -17.54
CA GLU A 61 4.53 2.81 -17.23
C GLU A 61 3.97 4.11 -17.82
N VAL A 62 3.44 4.06 -19.05
CA VAL A 62 2.88 5.24 -19.72
C VAL A 62 1.61 5.69 -19.00
N ALA A 63 0.73 4.75 -18.66
CA ALA A 63 -0.47 5.05 -17.88
C ALA A 63 -0.15 5.65 -16.51
N ILE A 64 0.94 5.19 -15.84
CA ILE A 64 1.39 5.77 -14.57
C ILE A 64 1.86 7.22 -14.75
N GLU A 65 2.61 7.54 -15.80
CA GLU A 65 3.06 8.91 -16.07
C GLU A 65 1.89 9.87 -16.32
N GLU A 66 0.90 9.44 -17.10
CA GLU A 66 -0.34 10.20 -17.34
C GLU A 66 -1.13 10.40 -16.03
N ALA A 67 -1.28 9.34 -15.22
CA ALA A 67 -1.94 9.41 -13.92
C ALA A 67 -1.24 10.37 -12.96
N ILE A 68 0.09 10.39 -12.93
CA ILE A 68 0.88 11.33 -12.12
C ILE A 68 0.57 12.78 -12.50
N LEU A 69 0.49 13.10 -13.79
CA LEU A 69 0.16 14.44 -14.27
C LEU A 69 -1.28 14.83 -13.87
N GLN A 70 -2.23 13.92 -14.03
CA GLN A 70 -3.61 14.13 -13.63
C GLN A 70 -3.73 14.38 -12.12
N ILE A 71 -3.10 13.54 -11.30
CA ILE A 71 -3.11 13.66 -9.83
C ILE A 71 -2.50 14.98 -9.38
N ARG A 72 -1.39 15.42 -9.99
CA ARG A 72 -0.79 16.73 -9.69
C ARG A 72 -1.78 17.88 -9.89
N GLY A 73 -2.58 17.84 -10.95
CA GLY A 73 -3.62 18.82 -11.21
C GLY A 73 -4.73 18.83 -10.15
N MET A 74 -4.88 17.76 -9.38
CA MET A 74 -5.88 17.64 -8.32
C MET A 74 -5.35 18.09 -6.95
N LEU A 75 -4.03 18.28 -6.79
CA LEU A 75 -3.44 18.60 -5.48
C LEU A 75 -3.66 20.06 -5.11
N PRO A 76 -4.34 20.36 -3.97
CA PRO A 76 -4.47 21.73 -3.49
C PRO A 76 -3.11 22.30 -3.13
N ASP A 77 -2.79 23.48 -3.62
CA ASP A 77 -1.54 24.19 -3.33
C ASP A 77 -0.25 23.37 -3.64
N GLY A 78 -0.35 22.33 -4.48
CA GLY A 78 0.76 21.46 -4.84
C GLY A 78 1.37 20.72 -3.65
N ARG A 79 0.57 20.35 -2.64
CA ARG A 79 1.00 19.63 -1.43
C ARG A 79 0.33 18.28 -1.34
N LEU A 80 1.11 17.29 -0.90
CA LEU A 80 0.65 15.93 -0.58
C LEU A 80 1.08 15.58 0.84
N ASP A 81 0.14 15.27 1.72
CA ASP A 81 0.45 14.98 3.13
C ASP A 81 0.76 13.50 3.36
N ALA A 82 0.18 12.61 2.56
CA ALA A 82 0.51 11.19 2.62
C ALA A 82 0.42 10.52 1.24
N LEU A 83 1.38 9.63 0.96
CA LEU A 83 1.35 8.65 -0.12
C LEU A 83 1.30 7.24 0.48
N VAL A 84 0.30 6.45 0.12
CA VAL A 84 0.20 5.05 0.53
C VAL A 84 0.32 4.15 -0.69
N ASN A 85 1.46 3.47 -0.82
CA ASN A 85 1.70 2.45 -1.82
C ASN A 85 1.13 1.12 -1.31
N ASN A 86 -0.16 0.86 -1.59
CA ASN A 86 -0.87 -0.33 -1.12
C ASN A 86 -1.17 -1.34 -2.24
N ALA A 87 -1.21 -0.92 -3.49
CA ALA A 87 -1.47 -1.84 -4.59
C ALA A 87 -0.57 -3.08 -4.55
N GLY A 88 -1.15 -4.22 -4.85
CA GLY A 88 -0.40 -5.48 -4.87
C GLY A 88 -1.09 -6.57 -5.67
N LEU A 89 -0.28 -7.31 -6.40
CA LEU A 89 -0.64 -8.48 -7.19
C LEU A 89 0.03 -9.71 -6.60
N SER A 90 -0.77 -10.72 -6.21
CA SER A 90 -0.29 -11.99 -5.65
C SER A 90 -0.91 -13.17 -6.39
N PRO A 91 -0.42 -13.48 -7.60
CA PRO A 91 -0.96 -14.56 -8.40
C PRO A 91 -0.74 -15.92 -7.74
N LYS A 92 -1.66 -16.83 -8.00
CA LYS A 92 -1.66 -18.21 -7.51
C LYS A 92 -1.72 -19.17 -8.69
N ALA A 93 -1.23 -20.38 -8.49
CA ALA A 93 -1.50 -21.49 -9.39
C ALA A 93 -2.93 -21.99 -9.20
N ASP A 94 -3.35 -22.91 -10.07
CA ASP A 94 -4.66 -23.56 -9.99
C ASP A 94 -4.90 -24.15 -8.59
N GLY A 95 -6.11 -24.01 -8.10
CA GLY A 95 -6.47 -24.43 -6.74
C GLY A 95 -5.89 -23.54 -5.61
N GLY A 96 -5.31 -22.39 -5.91
CA GLY A 96 -4.76 -21.46 -4.92
C GLY A 96 -3.35 -21.81 -4.45
N ALA A 97 -2.67 -22.76 -5.11
CA ALA A 97 -1.34 -23.21 -4.73
C ALA A 97 -0.26 -22.11 -4.92
N ARG A 98 0.82 -22.24 -4.16
CA ARG A 98 1.97 -21.35 -4.23
C ARG A 98 2.73 -21.49 -5.56
N LEU A 99 3.01 -20.38 -6.20
CA LEU A 99 3.90 -20.30 -7.36
C LEU A 99 5.37 -20.24 -6.87
N GLY A 100 6.12 -21.33 -7.10
CA GLY A 100 7.52 -21.46 -6.66
C GLY A 100 8.50 -20.69 -7.54
N SER A 101 9.72 -20.46 -7.03
CA SER A 101 10.75 -19.67 -7.71
C SER A 101 11.29 -20.30 -8.99
N LEU A 102 11.33 -21.64 -9.08
CA LEU A 102 11.93 -22.36 -10.19
C LEU A 102 10.99 -22.56 -11.39
N ALA A 103 9.68 -22.60 -11.14
CA ALA A 103 8.68 -22.92 -12.16
C ALA A 103 7.81 -21.73 -12.59
N THR A 104 7.86 -20.61 -11.88
CA THR A 104 7.07 -19.41 -12.24
C THR A 104 7.64 -18.77 -13.50
N ASP A 105 6.77 -18.50 -14.47
CA ASP A 105 7.13 -17.82 -15.71
C ASP A 105 7.76 -16.44 -15.47
N LEU A 106 8.78 -16.08 -16.25
CA LEU A 106 9.48 -14.81 -16.09
C LEU A 106 8.63 -13.60 -16.48
N GLY A 107 7.63 -13.77 -17.36
CA GLY A 107 6.66 -12.72 -17.67
C GLY A 107 5.83 -12.36 -16.43
N LEU A 108 5.36 -13.39 -15.71
CA LEU A 108 4.63 -13.18 -14.46
C LEU A 108 5.49 -12.54 -13.37
N TRP A 109 6.79 -12.87 -13.30
CA TRP A 109 7.73 -12.17 -12.42
C TRP A 109 7.79 -10.68 -12.73
N ARG A 110 7.89 -10.30 -14.00
CA ARG A 110 7.93 -8.89 -14.42
C ARG A 110 6.63 -8.19 -14.05
N GLU A 111 5.48 -8.77 -14.39
CA GLU A 111 4.16 -8.20 -14.06
C GLU A 111 4.01 -7.94 -12.55
N VAL A 112 4.38 -8.91 -11.71
CA VAL A 112 4.32 -8.74 -10.24
C VAL A 112 5.24 -7.63 -9.77
N PHE A 113 6.45 -7.53 -10.31
CA PHE A 113 7.39 -6.46 -9.93
C PHE A 113 6.94 -5.09 -10.45
N GLU A 114 6.34 -4.98 -11.63
CA GLU A 114 5.80 -3.71 -12.13
C GLU A 114 4.76 -3.16 -11.17
N VAL A 115 3.77 -3.97 -10.77
CA VAL A 115 2.70 -3.53 -9.89
C VAL A 115 3.17 -3.32 -8.45
N ASN A 116 3.94 -4.27 -7.88
CA ASN A 116 4.22 -4.28 -6.45
C ASN A 116 5.42 -3.42 -6.05
N PHE A 117 6.33 -3.15 -6.98
CA PHE A 117 7.59 -2.48 -6.70
C PHE A 117 7.80 -1.24 -7.59
N TRP A 118 7.81 -1.38 -8.92
CA TRP A 118 8.12 -0.26 -9.79
C TRP A 118 7.09 0.86 -9.74
N ALA A 119 5.80 0.53 -9.61
CA ALA A 119 4.77 1.54 -9.38
C ALA A 119 5.07 2.38 -8.12
N ALA A 120 5.44 1.72 -6.99
CA ALA A 120 5.80 2.43 -5.76
C ALA A 120 7.04 3.32 -5.93
N VAL A 121 8.07 2.86 -6.68
CA VAL A 121 9.24 3.66 -7.02
C VAL A 121 8.83 4.91 -7.81
N ARG A 122 8.00 4.74 -8.87
CA ARG A 122 7.56 5.85 -9.74
C ARG A 122 6.74 6.87 -8.96
N PHE A 123 5.74 6.44 -8.20
CA PHE A 123 4.91 7.35 -7.40
C PHE A 123 5.72 8.06 -6.31
N SER A 124 6.58 7.36 -5.59
CA SER A 124 7.41 7.96 -4.53
C SER A 124 8.35 9.02 -5.10
N ARG A 125 9.01 8.75 -6.22
CA ARG A 125 9.89 9.72 -6.90
C ARG A 125 9.12 10.92 -7.44
N ALA A 126 7.98 10.66 -8.10
CA ALA A 126 7.19 11.71 -8.72
C ALA A 126 6.60 12.69 -7.72
N PHE A 127 6.11 12.19 -6.57
CA PHE A 127 5.43 13.02 -5.57
C PHE A 127 6.34 13.48 -4.42
N MET A 128 7.63 13.17 -4.45
CA MET A 128 8.58 13.65 -3.42
C MET A 128 8.54 15.18 -3.24
N PRO A 129 8.51 16.02 -4.30
CA PRO A 129 8.42 17.47 -4.13
C PRO A 129 7.14 17.95 -3.44
N GLU A 130 6.00 17.29 -3.71
CA GLU A 130 4.71 17.61 -3.10
C GLU A 130 4.65 17.18 -1.63
N LEU A 131 5.26 16.03 -1.31
CA LEU A 131 5.44 15.53 0.06
C LEU A 131 6.38 16.44 0.87
N GLU A 132 7.50 16.86 0.30
CA GLU A 132 8.44 17.79 0.92
C GLU A 132 7.76 19.11 1.32
N ARG A 133 6.95 19.70 0.42
CA ARG A 133 6.20 20.93 0.73
C ARG A 133 5.20 20.78 1.88
N ALA A 134 4.74 19.57 2.13
CA ALA A 134 3.78 19.27 3.19
C ALA A 134 4.44 18.80 4.49
N GLY A 135 5.74 18.43 4.49
CA GLY A 135 6.35 17.65 5.56
C GLY A 135 5.67 16.27 5.69
N GLY A 136 5.38 15.66 4.56
CA GLY A 136 4.49 14.51 4.42
C GLY A 136 5.11 13.16 4.79
N SER A 137 4.38 12.10 4.47
CA SER A 137 4.78 10.72 4.79
C SER A 137 4.47 9.76 3.65
N ILE A 138 5.34 8.77 3.44
CA ILE A 138 5.10 7.61 2.58
C ILE A 138 4.89 6.38 3.46
N VAL A 139 3.84 5.61 3.19
CA VAL A 139 3.60 4.31 3.81
C VAL A 139 3.56 3.23 2.73
N ASN A 140 4.50 2.30 2.79
CA ASN A 140 4.56 1.17 1.89
C ASN A 140 3.89 -0.05 2.53
N VAL A 141 2.83 -0.57 1.93
CA VAL A 141 2.17 -1.79 2.39
C VAL A 141 2.91 -2.99 1.80
N SER A 142 3.80 -3.55 2.61
CA SER A 142 4.57 -4.75 2.28
C SER A 142 3.81 -6.03 2.65
N SER A 143 4.45 -7.00 3.28
CA SER A 143 3.85 -8.26 3.72
C SER A 143 4.80 -9.01 4.65
N ILE A 144 4.28 -9.87 5.52
CA ILE A 144 5.07 -10.87 6.25
C ILE A 144 5.86 -11.78 5.30
N ALA A 145 5.35 -12.01 4.08
CA ALA A 145 6.05 -12.78 3.06
C ALA A 145 7.36 -12.13 2.57
N ALA A 146 7.61 -10.85 2.88
CA ALA A 146 8.87 -10.16 2.59
C ALA A 146 10.04 -10.65 3.44
N VAL A 147 9.76 -11.19 4.63
CA VAL A 147 10.79 -11.53 5.64
C VAL A 147 10.85 -13.03 5.95
N ARG A 148 9.87 -13.80 5.49
CA ARG A 148 9.85 -15.28 5.65
C ARG A 148 9.17 -15.97 4.47
N VAL A 149 9.49 -17.23 4.25
CA VAL A 149 8.77 -18.05 3.27
C VAL A 149 7.34 -18.30 3.76
N HIS A 150 6.39 -17.97 2.91
CA HIS A 150 4.97 -18.12 3.19
C HIS A 150 4.38 -19.28 2.36
N PRO A 151 3.55 -20.16 2.95
CA PRO A 151 3.07 -21.37 2.24
C PRO A 151 2.17 -21.07 1.03
N PHE A 152 1.52 -19.91 0.99
CA PHE A 152 0.61 -19.53 -0.09
C PHE A 152 1.08 -18.34 -0.92
N ALA A 153 2.04 -17.53 -0.44
CA ALA A 153 2.57 -16.42 -1.23
C ALA A 153 3.57 -16.91 -2.28
N GLY A 154 3.35 -16.55 -3.53
CA GLY A 154 4.26 -16.87 -4.63
C GLY A 154 5.64 -16.21 -4.46
N ALA A 155 6.68 -16.82 -5.05
CA ALA A 155 8.05 -16.32 -4.93
C ALA A 155 8.21 -14.90 -5.50
N ALA A 156 7.61 -14.59 -6.66
CA ALA A 156 7.63 -13.26 -7.24
C ALA A 156 6.98 -12.22 -6.32
N TYR A 157 5.84 -12.56 -5.69
CA TYR A 157 5.20 -11.69 -4.70
C TYR A 157 6.11 -11.45 -3.50
N ALA A 158 6.61 -12.51 -2.87
CA ALA A 158 7.46 -12.40 -1.67
C ALA A 158 8.69 -11.54 -1.93
N THR A 159 9.39 -11.77 -3.04
CA THR A 159 10.59 -10.99 -3.41
C THR A 159 10.27 -9.55 -3.78
N SER A 160 9.13 -9.27 -4.47
CA SER A 160 8.72 -7.90 -4.75
C SER A 160 8.40 -7.11 -3.48
N LYS A 161 7.78 -7.76 -2.47
CA LYS A 161 7.49 -7.14 -1.17
C LYS A 161 8.77 -6.97 -0.34
N ALA A 162 9.75 -7.88 -0.42
CA ALA A 162 11.06 -7.69 0.17
C ALA A 162 11.81 -6.51 -0.45
N ALA A 163 11.76 -6.36 -1.78
CA ALA A 163 12.31 -5.20 -2.48
C ALA A 163 11.65 -3.89 -2.04
N LEU A 164 10.31 -3.87 -1.89
CA LEU A 164 9.56 -2.70 -1.39
C LEU A 164 9.96 -2.35 0.06
N THR A 165 10.19 -3.35 0.90
CA THR A 165 10.68 -3.16 2.28
C THR A 165 12.09 -2.56 2.27
N ALA A 166 12.99 -3.05 1.43
CA ALA A 166 14.34 -2.47 1.27
C ALA A 166 14.26 -1.02 0.75
N LEU A 167 13.43 -0.75 -0.27
CA LEU A 167 13.21 0.59 -0.82
C LEU A 167 12.73 1.57 0.27
N THR A 168 11.95 1.11 1.24
CA THR A 168 11.48 1.95 2.35
C THR A 168 12.63 2.57 3.11
N ARG A 169 13.69 1.80 3.41
CA ARG A 169 14.88 2.31 4.11
C ARG A 169 15.64 3.33 3.29
N GLU A 170 15.84 3.08 1.99
CA GLU A 170 16.51 4.01 1.08
C GLU A 170 15.74 5.33 0.96
N LEU A 171 14.40 5.24 0.74
CA LEU A 171 13.56 6.44 0.69
C LEU A 171 13.50 7.18 2.03
N ALA A 172 13.56 6.48 3.16
CA ALA A 172 13.61 7.12 4.50
C ALA A 172 14.92 7.89 4.72
N TYR A 173 16.03 7.35 4.22
CA TYR A 173 17.32 8.01 4.25
C TYR A 173 17.34 9.27 3.39
N ASP A 174 16.88 9.17 2.14
CA ASP A 174 16.85 10.27 1.18
C ASP A 174 15.80 11.34 1.51
N GLY A 175 14.64 10.91 2.04
CA GLY A 175 13.50 11.76 2.39
C GLY A 175 13.66 12.49 3.72
N GLY A 176 14.37 11.88 4.68
CA GLY A 176 14.54 12.44 6.03
C GLY A 176 15.08 13.89 6.05
N PRO A 177 16.17 14.22 5.34
CA PRO A 177 16.67 15.60 5.24
C PRO A 177 15.70 16.58 4.58
N ARG A 178 14.68 16.07 3.85
CA ARG A 178 13.62 16.85 3.19
C ARG A 178 12.36 16.98 4.05
N GLY A 179 12.38 16.43 5.27
CA GLY A 179 11.22 16.42 6.15
C GLY A 179 10.15 15.39 5.77
N VAL A 180 10.44 14.43 4.88
CA VAL A 180 9.54 13.36 4.48
C VAL A 180 9.90 12.08 5.21
N ARG A 181 8.90 11.47 5.89
CA ARG A 181 9.07 10.18 6.58
C ARG A 181 8.61 9.04 5.69
N VAL A 182 9.30 7.92 5.71
CA VAL A 182 8.93 6.73 4.93
C VAL A 182 8.99 5.49 5.81
N ASN A 183 7.90 4.73 5.86
CA ASN A 183 7.80 3.53 6.68
C ASN A 183 7.10 2.41 5.93
N ALA A 184 7.37 1.17 6.30
CA ALA A 184 6.67 -0.02 5.81
C ALA A 184 5.78 -0.62 6.89
N ILE A 185 4.62 -1.12 6.46
CA ILE A 185 3.78 -2.00 7.26
C ILE A 185 3.85 -3.39 6.63
N LEU A 186 4.03 -4.41 7.45
CA LEU A 186 4.12 -5.81 7.05
C LEU A 186 2.92 -6.58 7.60
N PRO A 187 1.76 -6.56 6.90
CA PRO A 187 0.60 -7.34 7.31
C PRO A 187 0.88 -8.84 7.24
N GLY A 188 0.31 -9.60 8.19
CA GLY A 188 0.15 -11.04 8.11
C GLY A 188 -1.12 -11.44 7.36
N GLU A 189 -1.86 -12.42 7.90
CA GLU A 189 -3.13 -12.88 7.34
C GLU A 189 -4.25 -11.89 7.69
N ILE A 190 -4.64 -11.08 6.72
CA ILE A 190 -5.72 -10.09 6.85
C ILE A 190 -6.95 -10.59 6.08
N ASP A 191 -8.13 -10.48 6.69
CA ASP A 191 -9.42 -10.88 6.10
C ASP A 191 -9.74 -10.03 4.87
N THR A 192 -9.28 -10.48 3.73
CA THR A 192 -9.41 -9.81 2.42
C THR A 192 -9.57 -10.83 1.30
N PRO A 193 -10.09 -10.42 0.13
CA PRO A 193 -10.23 -11.32 -1.01
C PRO A 193 -8.92 -11.89 -1.58
N ILE A 194 -7.77 -11.49 -1.09
CA ILE A 194 -6.45 -12.02 -1.52
C ILE A 194 -6.09 -13.34 -0.81
N LEU A 195 -6.78 -13.67 0.28
CA LEU A 195 -6.50 -14.88 1.06
C LEU A 195 -6.63 -16.15 0.21
N SER A 196 -5.81 -17.13 0.53
CA SER A 196 -5.83 -18.44 -0.14
C SER A 196 -6.74 -19.43 0.61
N PRO A 197 -7.34 -20.40 -0.08
CA PRO A 197 -7.92 -21.57 0.58
C PRO A 197 -6.89 -22.22 1.52
N GLY A 198 -7.30 -22.63 2.71
CA GLY A 198 -6.42 -23.24 3.71
C GLY A 198 -5.74 -22.27 4.67
N THR A 199 -5.99 -20.98 4.58
CA THR A 199 -5.46 -19.96 5.52
C THR A 199 -5.85 -20.28 6.98
N GLN A 200 -6.98 -20.97 7.23
CA GLN A 200 -7.40 -21.35 8.57
C GLN A 200 -6.31 -22.17 9.31
N MET A 201 -5.60 -23.04 8.61
CA MET A 201 -4.48 -23.80 9.21
C MET A 201 -3.37 -22.87 9.72
N ILE A 202 -3.08 -21.76 9.00
CA ILE A 202 -2.10 -20.77 9.45
C ILE A 202 -2.62 -20.06 10.70
N VAL A 203 -3.90 -19.68 10.72
CA VAL A 203 -4.53 -19.05 11.88
C VAL A 203 -4.43 -19.91 13.12
N ASP A 204 -4.71 -21.21 12.98
CA ASP A 204 -4.73 -22.14 14.11
C ASP A 204 -3.33 -22.49 14.64
N GLN A 205 -2.33 -22.55 13.75
CA GLN A 205 -1.02 -23.13 14.08
C GLN A 205 0.13 -22.12 14.13
N GLN A 206 0.01 -20.95 13.46
CA GLN A 206 1.13 -20.04 13.28
C GLN A 206 0.84 -18.61 13.79
N ILE A 207 -0.42 -18.24 14.03
CA ILE A 207 -0.74 -16.92 14.55
C ILE A 207 -1.04 -17.01 16.05
N PRO A 208 -0.21 -16.44 16.93
CA PRO A 208 -0.44 -16.47 18.39
C PRO A 208 -1.80 -15.90 18.83
N MET A 209 -2.33 -14.92 18.10
CA MET A 209 -3.65 -14.34 18.38
C MET A 209 -4.82 -15.19 17.87
N HIS A 210 -4.59 -16.31 17.18
CA HIS A 210 -5.58 -17.27 16.68
C HIS A 210 -6.75 -16.63 15.91
N ARG A 211 -6.49 -15.57 15.17
CA ARG A 211 -7.48 -14.93 14.30
C ARG A 211 -6.81 -14.23 13.11
N LEU A 212 -7.60 -13.97 12.09
CA LEU A 212 -7.22 -13.03 11.03
C LEU A 212 -7.16 -11.59 11.58
N GLY A 213 -6.27 -10.78 11.03
CA GLY A 213 -6.36 -9.33 11.17
C GLY A 213 -7.50 -8.77 10.33
N ARG A 214 -8.06 -7.65 10.74
CA ARG A 214 -9.09 -6.94 9.97
C ARG A 214 -8.43 -5.85 9.12
N PRO A 215 -8.96 -5.55 7.91
CA PRO A 215 -8.49 -4.44 7.09
C PRO A 215 -8.45 -3.11 7.83
N GLU A 216 -9.41 -2.87 8.74
CA GLU A 216 -9.49 -1.65 9.55
C GLU A 216 -8.30 -1.52 10.52
N GLU A 217 -7.79 -2.64 11.07
CA GLU A 217 -6.61 -2.62 11.95
C GLU A 217 -5.36 -2.18 11.18
N VAL A 218 -5.23 -2.58 9.92
CA VAL A 218 -4.15 -2.10 9.04
C VAL A 218 -4.36 -0.63 8.70
N ALA A 219 -5.58 -0.21 8.39
CA ALA A 219 -5.93 1.17 8.05
C ALA A 219 -5.65 2.13 9.22
N ASP A 220 -5.93 1.72 10.46
CA ASP A 220 -5.64 2.50 11.67
C ASP A 220 -4.12 2.66 11.88
N LEU A 221 -3.33 1.63 11.61
CA LEU A 221 -1.86 1.73 11.67
C LEU A 221 -1.33 2.64 10.55
N ILE A 222 -1.84 2.52 9.32
CA ILE A 222 -1.49 3.42 8.21
C ILE A 222 -1.80 4.88 8.61
N TRP A 223 -2.96 5.13 9.18
CA TRP A 223 -3.36 6.44 9.67
C TRP A 223 -2.37 7.00 10.70
N PHE A 224 -2.02 6.21 11.74
CA PHE A 224 -1.06 6.61 12.76
C PHE A 224 0.29 6.97 12.16
N ILE A 225 0.85 6.10 11.31
CA ILE A 225 2.16 6.29 10.68
C ILE A 225 2.16 7.49 9.72
N ALA A 226 1.07 7.73 8.99
CA ALA A 226 0.94 8.88 8.10
C ALA A 226 0.79 10.21 8.86
N SER A 227 0.27 10.19 10.09
CA SER A 227 -0.03 11.39 10.87
C SER A 227 1.20 11.98 11.58
N SER A 228 1.03 13.19 12.12
CA SER A 228 2.04 13.86 12.96
C SER A 228 2.33 13.15 14.29
N GLN A 229 1.45 12.23 14.71
CA GLN A 229 1.66 11.41 15.92
C GLN A 229 2.88 10.49 15.80
N ALA A 230 3.26 10.11 14.57
CA ALA A 230 4.44 9.32 14.26
C ALA A 230 5.63 10.18 13.79
N SER A 231 5.76 11.42 14.27
CA SER A 231 6.73 12.42 13.77
C SER A 231 8.20 11.98 13.87
N TYR A 232 8.52 11.01 14.73
CA TYR A 232 9.89 10.49 14.89
C TYR A 232 10.04 9.03 14.41
N VAL A 233 9.02 8.49 13.69
CA VAL A 233 9.07 7.16 13.10
C VAL A 233 9.44 7.30 11.62
N ASN A 234 10.64 6.86 11.26
CA ASN A 234 11.18 6.92 9.90
C ASN A 234 12.05 5.70 9.61
N GLY A 235 11.87 5.04 8.47
CA GLY A 235 12.58 3.82 8.09
C GLY A 235 12.13 2.55 8.83
N ALA A 236 11.01 2.60 9.56
CA ALA A 236 10.52 1.47 10.33
C ALA A 236 9.82 0.43 9.44
N GLU A 237 9.97 -0.83 9.84
CA GLU A 237 9.29 -2.01 9.30
C GLU A 237 8.38 -2.56 10.40
N ILE A 238 7.07 -2.29 10.32
CA ILE A 238 6.14 -2.57 11.40
C ILE A 238 5.28 -3.78 11.05
N HIS A 239 5.46 -4.86 11.80
CA HIS A 239 4.65 -6.06 11.68
C HIS A 239 3.25 -5.82 12.25
N LEU A 240 2.22 -6.21 11.48
CA LEU A 240 0.83 -6.25 11.91
C LEU A 240 0.28 -7.62 11.50
N ASP A 241 0.58 -8.64 12.29
CA ASP A 241 0.43 -10.05 11.90
C ASP A 241 -0.01 -10.98 13.04
N GLY A 242 -0.48 -10.40 14.16
CA GLY A 242 -0.93 -11.19 15.32
C GLY A 242 0.18 -12.01 16.00
N GLY A 243 1.45 -11.62 15.78
CA GLY A 243 2.62 -12.32 16.30
C GLY A 243 3.14 -13.45 15.39
N GLN A 244 2.66 -13.54 14.15
CA GLN A 244 3.07 -14.61 13.21
C GLN A 244 4.58 -14.58 12.87
N HIS A 245 5.27 -13.46 13.08
CA HIS A 245 6.70 -13.30 12.78
C HIS A 245 7.63 -13.75 13.90
N VAL A 246 7.17 -14.00 15.11
CA VAL A 246 7.96 -14.39 16.30
C VAL A 246 8.03 -15.90 16.50
#